data_7b6e1a3ebb22befde2f302bebee5a900
#
_entry.id   7b6e1a3ebb22befde2f302bebee5a900
#
_cell.length_a   1.000
_cell.length_b   1.000
_cell.length_c   1.000
_cell.angle_alpha   90.00
_cell.angle_beta   90.00
_cell.angle_gamma   90.00
#
_symmetry.space_group_name_H-M   'P 1'
#
loop_
_entity.id
_entity.type
_entity.pdbx_description
1 polymer ?
#
loop_
_entity_poly.entity_id
_entity_poly.type
_entity_poly.pdbx_seq_one_letter_code
_entity_poly.pdbx_strand_id
1 'polypeptide(L)'
;MKKNLFLCLFALLGFLSAAAQTTGNKGFKLNVNSGDAYLDCGDITQLNKAGAYTIESWVNITLDDLDDRFIIFKKEQPDERNRIKVQVEKSGQIYVMQANGADGAYAQTSAGCYPKSGWHHIALVYDGTKTSTDEGVIILYIDGIRQAFSNAFFKPTTGDIDASFVLGGASLACYDEVRIWNKALDLETISKWKSYKVLDSHPEKANLVAYYDFQNVSETTVPDLQGAYPATFKTTEAEIKDIDLKIFEEVGEMTIESAMVSQKTGNAYAKEENIELLTLKINTVGAGELSLSGLDISLDGTTKLTDIASINVYYAGDKAQITDESFTMNYQALRPGNGKLELRDEVNAGKQALLVGNNFFIVAIRLKPTATDGGKLDGQITKLYFSNGNSITPENPNPNGDMTIRQINELDEAAY
;
A
#
# COMPACT_ATOMS: atom_id res chain seq x y z
N MET A 1 56.01 -36.60 -24.45
CA MET A 1 55.61 -36.01 -23.15
C MET A 1 54.38 -35.12 -23.37
N LYS A 2 53.19 -35.62 -23.11
CA LYS A 2 51.92 -34.88 -23.25
C LYS A 2 51.60 -34.24 -21.89
N LYS A 3 51.51 -32.90 -21.83
CA LYS A 3 51.08 -32.17 -20.67
C LYS A 3 49.54 -32.10 -20.68
N ASN A 4 48.87 -32.74 -19.71
CA ASN A 4 47.46 -32.62 -19.46
C ASN A 4 47.22 -31.31 -18.70
N LEU A 5 46.43 -30.42 -19.30
CA LEU A 5 45.92 -29.20 -18.69
C LEU A 5 44.58 -29.55 -18.03
N PHE A 6 44.57 -29.62 -16.72
CA PHE A 6 43.32 -29.75 -15.93
C PHE A 6 42.67 -28.38 -15.85
N LEU A 7 41.52 -28.24 -16.54
CA LEU A 7 40.67 -27.07 -16.45
C LEU A 7 39.66 -27.31 -15.30
N CYS A 8 39.90 -26.71 -14.14
CA CYS A 8 38.94 -26.67 -13.05
C CYS A 8 37.83 -25.69 -13.41
N LEU A 9 36.68 -26.23 -13.82
CA LEU A 9 35.43 -25.48 -14.00
C LEU A 9 34.78 -25.31 -12.61
N PHE A 10 34.98 -24.15 -11.97
CA PHE A 10 34.19 -23.78 -10.80
C PHE A 10 32.78 -23.38 -11.29
N ALA A 11 31.85 -24.30 -11.20
CA ALA A 11 30.44 -23.98 -11.33
C ALA A 11 30.01 -23.20 -10.05
N LEU A 12 29.87 -21.90 -10.19
CA LEU A 12 29.23 -21.04 -9.18
C LEU A 12 27.73 -21.35 -9.25
N LEU A 13 27.27 -22.30 -8.45
CA LEU A 13 25.85 -22.49 -8.16
C LEU A 13 25.40 -21.32 -7.26
N GLY A 14 24.97 -20.24 -7.90
CA GLY A 14 24.17 -19.23 -7.23
C GLY A 14 22.83 -19.85 -6.90
N PHE A 15 22.60 -20.16 -5.62
CA PHE A 15 21.27 -20.43 -5.12
C PHE A 15 20.52 -19.11 -5.14
N LEU A 16 19.80 -18.81 -6.23
CA LEU A 16 18.66 -17.91 -6.17
C LEU A 16 17.59 -18.63 -5.37
N SER A 17 17.49 -18.33 -4.09
CA SER A 17 16.27 -18.61 -3.33
C SER A 17 15.20 -17.63 -3.82
N ALA A 18 14.56 -17.93 -4.95
CA ALA A 18 13.28 -17.32 -5.25
C ALA A 18 12.35 -17.75 -4.13
N ALA A 19 11.83 -16.79 -3.34
CA ALA A 19 10.77 -17.07 -2.40
C ALA A 19 9.67 -17.82 -3.16
N ALA A 20 9.30 -19.00 -2.70
CA ALA A 20 8.33 -19.84 -3.38
C ALA A 20 6.99 -19.05 -3.42
N GLN A 21 6.58 -18.65 -4.61
CA GLN A 21 5.27 -18.05 -4.82
C GLN A 21 4.25 -19.19 -4.73
N THR A 22 3.21 -19.04 -3.91
CA THR A 22 2.07 -19.97 -3.90
C THR A 22 1.46 -20.01 -5.29
N THR A 23 1.52 -21.17 -5.95
CA THR A 23 0.75 -21.40 -7.18
C THR A 23 -0.67 -21.74 -6.75
N GLY A 24 -1.66 -20.94 -7.21
CA GLY A 24 -3.08 -21.20 -6.95
C GLY A 24 -3.55 -20.69 -5.59
N ASN A 25 -3.21 -19.45 -5.23
CA ASN A 25 -3.80 -18.79 -4.05
C ASN A 25 -5.31 -18.73 -4.17
N LYS A 26 -6.04 -18.94 -3.07
CA LYS A 26 -7.50 -18.99 -3.03
C LYS A 26 -8.04 -17.92 -2.10
N GLY A 27 -9.16 -17.33 -2.49
CA GLY A 27 -9.86 -16.35 -1.68
C GLY A 27 -11.35 -16.68 -1.55
N PHE A 28 -11.96 -16.16 -0.51
CA PHE A 28 -13.40 -16.21 -0.27
C PHE A 28 -14.09 -15.09 -1.04
N LYS A 29 -15.02 -15.44 -1.96
CA LYS A 29 -15.78 -14.48 -2.75
C LYS A 29 -17.27 -14.57 -2.43
N LEU A 30 -17.87 -13.40 -2.19
CA LEU A 30 -19.32 -13.20 -2.16
C LEU A 30 -19.81 -12.81 -3.56
N ASN A 31 -20.80 -13.54 -4.08
CA ASN A 31 -21.35 -13.35 -5.43
C ASN A 31 -22.73 -12.67 -5.43
N VAL A 32 -23.20 -12.24 -4.25
CA VAL A 32 -24.54 -11.65 -4.09
C VAL A 32 -24.47 -10.37 -3.27
N ASN A 33 -25.22 -9.38 -3.72
CA ASN A 33 -25.43 -8.12 -3.00
C ASN A 33 -26.60 -8.25 -2.01
N SER A 34 -26.40 -8.99 -0.93
CA SER A 34 -27.38 -9.23 0.13
C SER A 34 -26.76 -9.07 1.51
N GLY A 35 -27.44 -8.36 2.40
CA GLY A 35 -27.04 -8.21 3.80
C GLY A 35 -26.94 -9.53 4.57
N ASP A 36 -27.59 -10.57 4.08
CA ASP A 36 -27.62 -11.92 4.67
C ASP A 36 -26.49 -12.83 4.14
N ALA A 37 -25.72 -12.35 3.15
CA ALA A 37 -24.59 -13.08 2.58
C ALA A 37 -23.30 -12.70 3.27
N TYR A 38 -22.76 -13.60 4.10
CA TYR A 38 -21.53 -13.37 4.85
C TYR A 38 -20.86 -14.69 5.26
N LEU A 39 -19.60 -14.60 5.69
CA LEU A 39 -18.89 -15.66 6.39
C LEU A 39 -19.01 -15.43 7.90
N ASP A 40 -19.53 -16.42 8.63
CA ASP A 40 -19.71 -16.39 10.08
C ASP A 40 -18.52 -17.08 10.76
N CYS A 41 -17.70 -16.29 11.45
CA CYS A 41 -16.52 -16.76 12.19
C CYS A 41 -16.81 -17.11 13.67
N GLY A 42 -18.07 -17.12 14.08
CA GLY A 42 -18.48 -17.37 15.45
C GLY A 42 -18.17 -16.22 16.41
N ASP A 43 -18.44 -16.44 17.69
CA ASP A 43 -18.14 -15.46 18.73
C ASP A 43 -16.64 -15.48 19.09
N ILE A 44 -15.87 -14.60 18.50
CA ILE A 44 -14.44 -14.40 18.83
C ILE A 44 -14.37 -13.63 20.15
N THR A 45 -14.32 -14.37 21.26
CA THR A 45 -14.46 -13.83 22.62
C THR A 45 -13.32 -12.90 23.03
N GLN A 46 -12.15 -13.00 22.42
CA GLN A 46 -11.01 -12.08 22.67
C GLN A 46 -11.28 -10.64 22.23
N LEU A 47 -12.30 -10.42 21.39
CA LEU A 47 -12.77 -9.09 21.03
C LEU A 47 -13.78 -8.52 22.04
N ASN A 48 -14.25 -9.32 23.01
CA ASN A 48 -15.14 -8.87 24.07
C ASN A 48 -14.33 -8.21 25.19
N LYS A 49 -14.70 -6.98 25.55
CA LYS A 49 -13.98 -6.18 26.56
C LYS A 49 -12.49 -6.01 26.27
N ALA A 50 -12.12 -6.10 24.98
CA ALA A 50 -10.74 -5.99 24.55
C ALA A 50 -10.18 -4.60 24.81
N GLY A 51 -8.99 -4.53 25.40
CA GLY A 51 -8.24 -3.28 25.59
C GLY A 51 -7.41 -2.91 24.35
N ALA A 52 -7.11 -3.89 23.51
CA ALA A 52 -6.41 -3.69 22.24
C ALA A 52 -6.75 -4.84 21.27
N TYR A 53 -6.73 -4.55 19.99
CA TYR A 53 -6.83 -5.55 18.93
C TYR A 53 -6.28 -5.00 17.60
N THR A 54 -5.98 -5.93 16.68
CA THR A 54 -5.81 -5.62 15.26
C THR A 54 -6.65 -6.60 14.46
N ILE A 55 -7.36 -6.11 13.45
CA ILE A 55 -8.09 -6.92 12.48
C ILE A 55 -7.59 -6.50 11.11
N GLU A 56 -7.03 -7.45 10.36
CA GLU A 56 -6.49 -7.18 9.03
C GLU A 56 -6.93 -8.22 8.01
N SER A 57 -7.02 -7.81 6.76
CA SER A 57 -7.38 -8.65 5.63
C SER A 57 -6.98 -8.01 4.30
N TRP A 58 -6.68 -8.84 3.32
CA TRP A 58 -6.77 -8.42 1.92
C TRP A 58 -8.22 -8.48 1.47
N VAL A 59 -8.68 -7.40 0.81
CA VAL A 59 -10.06 -7.26 0.34
C VAL A 59 -10.04 -6.70 -1.07
N ASN A 60 -10.82 -7.30 -1.97
CA ASN A 60 -11.04 -6.80 -3.32
C ASN A 60 -12.53 -6.41 -3.46
N ILE A 61 -12.78 -5.12 -3.52
CA ILE A 61 -14.10 -4.51 -3.68
C ILE A 61 -14.05 -3.59 -4.90
N THR A 62 -15.06 -3.68 -5.77
CA THR A 62 -15.27 -2.70 -6.82
C THR A 62 -16.33 -1.70 -6.36
N LEU A 63 -15.95 -0.46 -6.12
CA LEU A 63 -16.86 0.55 -5.56
C LEU A 63 -18.05 0.84 -6.46
N ASP A 64 -17.88 0.76 -7.79
CA ASP A 64 -18.96 1.00 -8.74
C ASP A 64 -20.07 -0.06 -8.66
N ASP A 65 -19.75 -1.27 -8.15
CA ASP A 65 -20.69 -2.37 -7.93
C ASP A 65 -21.48 -2.23 -6.61
N LEU A 66 -21.17 -1.23 -5.78
CA LEU A 66 -21.88 -0.97 -4.54
C LEU A 66 -23.18 -0.22 -4.82
N ASP A 67 -24.27 -0.64 -4.19
CA ASP A 67 -25.54 0.13 -4.19
C ASP A 67 -25.41 1.39 -3.31
N ASP A 68 -24.94 1.22 -2.08
CA ASP A 68 -24.76 2.29 -1.09
C ASP A 68 -23.47 2.07 -0.29
N ARG A 69 -23.43 1.01 0.48
CA ARG A 69 -22.33 0.68 1.39
C ARG A 69 -22.08 -0.82 1.45
N PHE A 70 -20.86 -1.16 1.84
CA PHE A 70 -20.43 -2.52 2.09
C PHE A 70 -19.83 -2.67 3.48
N ILE A 71 -20.21 -3.73 4.19
CA ILE A 71 -19.61 -4.10 5.48
C ILE A 71 -18.39 -4.97 5.19
N ILE A 72 -17.20 -4.47 5.50
CA ILE A 72 -15.96 -5.25 5.33
C ILE A 72 -15.94 -6.36 6.39
N PHE A 73 -16.12 -5.97 7.65
CA PHE A 73 -16.32 -6.90 8.77
C PHE A 73 -17.10 -6.25 9.90
N LYS A 74 -17.73 -7.07 10.70
CA LYS A 74 -18.39 -6.63 11.96
C LYS A 74 -18.45 -7.72 13.01
N LYS A 75 -18.51 -7.29 14.26
CA LYS A 75 -18.98 -8.03 15.41
C LYS A 75 -19.96 -7.11 16.14
N GLU A 76 -21.24 -7.40 16.05
CA GLU A 76 -22.30 -6.44 16.40
C GLU A 76 -23.50 -7.14 17.02
N GLN A 77 -23.91 -6.70 18.21
CA GLN A 77 -25.15 -7.16 18.82
C GLN A 77 -26.39 -6.61 18.08
N PRO A 78 -27.53 -7.34 18.12
CA PRO A 78 -28.73 -6.91 17.39
C PRO A 78 -29.28 -5.53 17.83
N ASP A 79 -29.00 -5.10 19.06
CA ASP A 79 -29.41 -3.79 19.59
C ASP A 79 -28.36 -2.69 19.30
N GLU A 80 -27.29 -3.03 18.61
CA GLU A 80 -26.17 -2.15 18.22
C GLU A 80 -25.43 -1.47 19.39
N ARG A 81 -25.73 -1.83 20.63
CA ARG A 81 -25.11 -1.20 21.82
C ARG A 81 -23.65 -1.55 21.99
N ASN A 82 -23.28 -2.77 21.59
CA ASN A 82 -21.90 -3.22 21.61
C ASN A 82 -21.53 -3.69 20.21
N ARG A 83 -20.49 -3.10 19.64
CA ARG A 83 -20.06 -3.42 18.28
C ARG A 83 -18.63 -3.02 17.97
N ILE A 84 -18.06 -3.74 17.01
CA ILE A 84 -16.93 -3.37 16.17
C ILE A 84 -17.40 -3.51 14.73
N LYS A 85 -17.24 -2.49 13.89
CA LYS A 85 -17.73 -2.52 12.52
C LYS A 85 -16.90 -1.63 11.62
N VAL A 86 -16.52 -2.13 10.44
CA VAL A 86 -15.89 -1.36 9.37
C VAL A 86 -16.73 -1.50 8.13
N GLN A 87 -17.07 -0.37 7.53
CA GLN A 87 -17.82 -0.30 6.28
C GLN A 87 -17.20 0.70 5.33
N VAL A 88 -17.32 0.44 4.03
CA VAL A 88 -16.96 1.36 2.96
C VAL A 88 -18.22 1.78 2.20
N GLU A 89 -18.29 3.03 1.78
CA GLU A 89 -19.34 3.55 0.94
C GLU A 89 -18.89 3.63 -0.53
N LYS A 90 -19.84 3.77 -1.43
CA LYS A 90 -19.59 3.95 -2.88
C LYS A 90 -18.66 5.13 -3.18
N SER A 91 -18.65 6.14 -2.32
CA SER A 91 -17.72 7.29 -2.38
C SER A 91 -16.25 6.93 -2.09
N GLY A 92 -15.98 5.71 -1.61
CA GLY A 92 -14.68 5.31 -1.07
C GLY A 92 -14.43 5.81 0.36
N GLN A 93 -15.41 6.42 1.02
CA GLN A 93 -15.32 6.78 2.43
C GLN A 93 -15.43 5.54 3.30
N ILE A 94 -14.60 5.45 4.33
CA ILE A 94 -14.65 4.34 5.30
C ILE A 94 -15.16 4.86 6.63
N TYR A 95 -16.05 4.09 7.24
CA TYR A 95 -16.54 4.27 8.59
C TYR A 95 -16.04 3.15 9.50
N VAL A 96 -15.48 3.54 10.64
CA VAL A 96 -15.12 2.64 11.72
C VAL A 96 -16.03 2.97 12.91
N MET A 97 -16.73 1.97 13.40
CA MET A 97 -17.67 2.11 14.52
C MET A 97 -17.26 1.18 15.64
N GLN A 98 -17.22 1.71 16.85
CA GLN A 98 -17.06 0.94 18.07
C GLN A 98 -18.00 1.45 19.13
N ALA A 99 -18.78 0.56 19.73
CA ALA A 99 -19.68 0.88 20.81
C ALA A 99 -19.42 0.00 22.03
N ASN A 100 -19.57 0.60 23.22
CA ASN A 100 -19.52 -0.05 24.52
C ASN A 100 -20.70 0.47 25.36
N GLY A 101 -21.81 -0.25 25.35
CA GLY A 101 -23.07 0.17 25.93
C GLY A 101 -23.80 1.19 25.05
N ALA A 102 -24.46 2.17 25.72
CA ALA A 102 -25.18 3.23 25.01
C ALA A 102 -24.27 4.28 24.35
N ASP A 103 -22.99 4.30 24.73
CA ASP A 103 -22.00 5.25 24.22
C ASP A 103 -21.23 4.61 23.08
N GLY A 104 -21.62 4.91 21.85
CA GLY A 104 -20.90 4.54 20.65
C GLY A 104 -20.08 5.71 20.11
N ALA A 105 -18.95 5.38 19.50
CA ALA A 105 -18.18 6.33 18.72
C ALA A 105 -17.98 5.80 17.30
N TYR A 106 -17.83 6.72 16.37
CA TYR A 106 -17.41 6.40 15.00
C TYR A 106 -16.37 7.41 14.54
N ALA A 107 -15.49 6.94 13.69
CA ALA A 107 -14.55 7.76 12.93
C ALA A 107 -14.77 7.50 11.45
N GLN A 108 -14.55 8.51 10.63
CA GLN A 108 -14.75 8.41 9.20
C GLN A 108 -13.57 9.05 8.44
N THR A 109 -13.20 8.45 7.32
CA THR A 109 -12.21 9.02 6.41
C THR A 109 -12.85 10.03 5.46
N SER A 110 -12.03 10.68 4.65
CA SER A 110 -12.53 11.43 3.49
C SER A 110 -13.08 10.47 2.41
N ALA A 111 -13.89 10.99 1.49
CA ALA A 111 -14.27 10.28 0.27
C ALA A 111 -13.01 9.99 -0.58
N GLY A 112 -13.02 8.88 -1.32
CA GLY A 112 -11.89 8.45 -2.14
C GLY A 112 -10.74 7.81 -1.36
N CYS A 113 -10.87 7.62 -0.05
CA CYS A 113 -9.86 6.96 0.78
C CYS A 113 -9.66 5.48 0.37
N TYR A 114 -10.74 4.73 0.15
CA TYR A 114 -10.65 3.40 -0.41
C TYR A 114 -10.53 3.48 -1.94
N PRO A 115 -9.54 2.78 -2.57
CA PRO A 115 -9.37 2.79 -4.01
C PRO A 115 -10.58 2.17 -4.73
N LYS A 116 -10.79 2.53 -6.00
CA LYS A 116 -12.00 2.15 -6.74
C LYS A 116 -12.17 0.65 -6.96
N SER A 117 -11.08 -0.09 -7.07
CA SER A 117 -11.10 -1.53 -7.31
C SER A 117 -9.71 -2.14 -7.09
N GLY A 118 -9.66 -3.46 -7.03
CA GLY A 118 -8.42 -4.23 -6.87
C GLY A 118 -8.24 -4.79 -5.47
N TRP A 119 -7.13 -5.49 -5.26
CA TRP A 119 -6.76 -6.01 -3.96
C TRP A 119 -6.11 -4.92 -3.11
N HIS A 120 -6.68 -4.68 -1.94
CA HIS A 120 -6.14 -3.73 -0.95
C HIS A 120 -6.06 -4.39 0.41
N HIS A 121 -4.94 -4.20 1.09
CA HIS A 121 -4.77 -4.64 2.46
C HIS A 121 -5.37 -3.61 3.41
N ILE A 122 -6.30 -4.04 4.25
CA ILE A 122 -6.93 -3.20 5.28
C ILE A 122 -6.49 -3.73 6.63
N ALA A 123 -6.01 -2.83 7.50
CA ALA A 123 -5.74 -3.15 8.89
C ALA A 123 -6.37 -2.10 9.81
N LEU A 124 -7.27 -2.55 10.67
CA LEU A 124 -7.84 -1.76 11.75
C LEU A 124 -7.10 -2.08 13.04
N VAL A 125 -6.46 -1.07 13.63
CA VAL A 125 -5.76 -1.18 14.91
C VAL A 125 -6.53 -0.40 15.98
N TYR A 126 -6.77 -1.01 17.13
CA TYR A 126 -7.34 -0.38 18.30
C TYR A 126 -6.37 -0.48 19.48
N ASP A 127 -6.11 0.65 20.11
CA ASP A 127 -5.33 0.79 21.34
C ASP A 127 -6.12 1.58 22.40
N GLY A 128 -6.78 0.88 23.29
CA GLY A 128 -7.60 1.49 24.36
C GLY A 128 -6.79 2.22 25.43
N THR A 129 -5.46 2.25 25.37
CA THR A 129 -4.64 3.14 26.20
C THR A 129 -4.68 4.58 25.71
N LYS A 130 -5.18 4.82 24.50
CA LYS A 130 -5.44 6.12 23.89
C LYS A 130 -6.92 6.48 24.02
N THR A 131 -7.27 7.74 23.85
CA THR A 131 -8.65 8.21 24.06
C THR A 131 -9.26 8.88 22.83
N SER A 132 -8.46 9.29 21.85
CA SER A 132 -8.93 9.96 20.64
C SER A 132 -8.23 9.44 19.38
N THR A 133 -8.80 9.75 18.22
CA THR A 133 -8.18 9.42 16.92
C THR A 133 -6.86 10.13 16.71
N ASP A 134 -6.68 11.34 17.24
CA ASP A 134 -5.43 12.09 17.18
C ASP A 134 -4.33 11.38 17.99
N GLU A 135 -4.67 10.77 19.12
CA GLU A 135 -3.76 9.96 19.92
C GLU A 135 -3.53 8.55 19.33
N GLY A 136 -4.33 8.15 18.36
CA GLY A 136 -4.23 6.83 17.73
C GLY A 136 -4.98 5.72 18.45
N VAL A 137 -6.11 6.03 19.10
CA VAL A 137 -7.01 5.01 19.70
C VAL A 137 -7.54 4.06 18.63
N ILE A 138 -7.87 4.58 17.46
CA ILE A 138 -8.19 3.84 16.24
C ILE A 138 -7.25 4.30 15.14
N ILE A 139 -6.64 3.35 14.46
CA ILE A 139 -5.81 3.60 13.28
C ILE A 139 -6.30 2.66 12.18
N LEU A 140 -6.55 3.21 11.00
CA LEU A 140 -6.82 2.45 9.79
C LEU A 140 -5.62 2.57 8.86
N TYR A 141 -5.12 1.44 8.41
CA TYR A 141 -4.15 1.38 7.33
C TYR A 141 -4.80 0.77 6.09
N ILE A 142 -4.54 1.38 4.93
CA ILE A 142 -4.83 0.81 3.61
C ILE A 142 -3.48 0.67 2.90
N ASP A 143 -3.12 -0.54 2.50
CA ASP A 143 -1.83 -0.89 1.88
C ASP A 143 -0.59 -0.51 2.70
N GLY A 144 -0.75 -0.36 4.02
CA GLY A 144 0.28 0.12 4.94
C GLY A 144 0.32 1.64 5.08
N ILE A 145 -0.56 2.38 4.44
CA ILE A 145 -0.66 3.85 4.56
C ILE A 145 -1.72 4.19 5.61
N ARG A 146 -1.31 4.96 6.63
CA ARG A 146 -2.25 5.45 7.66
C ARG A 146 -3.24 6.43 7.06
N GLN A 147 -4.52 6.18 7.31
CA GLN A 147 -5.60 7.03 6.85
C GLN A 147 -5.96 8.09 7.89
N ALA A 148 -6.26 9.31 7.42
CA ALA A 148 -6.75 10.36 8.29
C ALA A 148 -8.23 10.13 8.63
N PHE A 149 -8.57 10.26 9.91
CA PHE A 149 -9.93 10.16 10.42
C PHE A 149 -10.45 11.51 10.93
N SER A 150 -11.78 11.68 10.92
CA SER A 150 -12.43 12.65 11.81
C SER A 150 -12.08 12.33 13.26
N ASN A 151 -11.83 13.35 14.08
CA ASN A 151 -11.51 13.10 15.48
C ASN A 151 -12.76 12.56 16.22
N ALA A 152 -12.60 11.44 16.90
CA ALA A 152 -13.61 10.79 17.72
C ALA A 152 -12.95 10.19 18.97
N PHE A 153 -13.74 10.14 20.06
CA PHE A 153 -13.29 9.58 21.32
C PHE A 153 -13.89 8.19 21.50
N PHE A 154 -13.03 7.23 21.81
CA PHE A 154 -13.38 5.83 22.00
C PHE A 154 -13.21 5.43 23.47
N LYS A 155 -13.96 4.42 23.88
CA LYS A 155 -13.83 3.85 25.23
C LYS A 155 -12.51 3.09 25.35
N PRO A 156 -11.94 2.93 26.57
CA PRO A 156 -10.68 2.19 26.78
C PRO A 156 -10.78 0.68 26.51
N THR A 157 -12.00 0.15 26.39
CA THR A 157 -12.26 -1.24 26.02
C THR A 157 -13.44 -1.33 25.08
N THR A 158 -13.50 -2.41 24.27
CA THR A 158 -14.73 -2.78 23.57
C THR A 158 -15.82 -3.17 24.58
N GLY A 159 -17.09 -3.19 24.14
CA GLY A 159 -18.17 -3.74 24.93
C GLY A 159 -18.09 -5.27 25.05
N ASP A 160 -19.01 -5.84 25.85
CA ASP A 160 -19.25 -7.28 25.86
C ASP A 160 -20.12 -7.61 24.64
N ILE A 161 -19.50 -8.01 23.54
CA ILE A 161 -20.16 -8.20 22.25
C ILE A 161 -20.50 -9.68 22.10
N ASP A 162 -21.63 -10.12 22.66
CA ASP A 162 -22.14 -11.49 22.48
C ASP A 162 -22.80 -11.63 21.10
N ALA A 163 -21.97 -11.76 20.08
CA ALA A 163 -22.35 -11.91 18.68
C ALA A 163 -21.23 -12.50 17.86
N SER A 164 -21.53 -13.11 16.71
CA SER A 164 -20.50 -13.58 15.77
C SER A 164 -19.70 -12.43 15.16
N PHE A 165 -18.42 -12.68 14.94
CA PHE A 165 -17.61 -11.90 14.01
C PHE A 165 -17.92 -12.38 12.59
N VAL A 166 -18.25 -11.47 11.69
CA VAL A 166 -18.63 -11.80 10.31
C VAL A 166 -17.85 -10.98 9.29
N LEU A 167 -17.56 -11.62 8.15
CA LEU A 167 -16.97 -10.97 6.98
C LEU A 167 -18.03 -10.80 5.90
N GLY A 168 -18.14 -9.61 5.37
CA GLY A 168 -19.09 -9.28 4.32
C GLY A 168 -20.43 -8.78 4.83
N GLY A 169 -21.35 -8.67 3.94
CA GLY A 169 -22.72 -8.15 4.08
C GLY A 169 -22.98 -7.04 3.07
N ALA A 170 -23.95 -7.27 2.18
CA ALA A 170 -24.46 -6.33 1.20
C ALA A 170 -23.51 -5.90 0.07
N SER A 171 -22.56 -6.74 -0.41
CA SER A 171 -21.96 -6.51 -1.74
C SER A 171 -21.07 -7.64 -2.26
N LEU A 172 -20.59 -7.46 -3.50
CA LEU A 172 -19.66 -8.34 -4.17
C LEU A 172 -18.23 -8.04 -3.68
N ALA A 173 -17.64 -8.93 -2.92
CA ALA A 173 -16.26 -8.77 -2.43
C ALA A 173 -15.51 -10.09 -2.42
N CYS A 174 -14.19 -10.00 -2.50
CA CYS A 174 -13.31 -11.13 -2.30
C CYS A 174 -12.37 -10.84 -1.13
N TYR A 175 -12.10 -11.86 -0.30
CA TYR A 175 -11.25 -11.78 0.89
C TYR A 175 -10.14 -12.80 0.85
N ASP A 176 -8.99 -12.43 1.43
CA ASP A 176 -7.90 -13.35 1.73
C ASP A 176 -7.10 -12.87 2.95
N GLU A 177 -6.36 -13.80 3.56
CA GLU A 177 -5.44 -13.50 4.67
C GLU A 177 -6.09 -12.71 5.81
N VAL A 178 -7.28 -13.17 6.26
CA VAL A 178 -8.00 -12.53 7.38
C VAL A 178 -7.34 -12.92 8.69
N ARG A 179 -6.89 -11.94 9.46
CA ARG A 179 -6.15 -12.16 10.69
C ARG A 179 -6.72 -11.28 11.81
N ILE A 180 -6.87 -11.86 12.97
CA ILE A 180 -7.36 -11.19 14.18
C ILE A 180 -6.34 -11.38 15.28
N TRP A 181 -5.91 -10.26 15.86
CA TRP A 181 -4.88 -10.20 16.89
C TRP A 181 -5.45 -9.58 18.16
N ASN A 182 -5.07 -10.09 19.34
CA ASN A 182 -5.40 -9.47 20.63
C ASN A 182 -4.40 -8.38 21.04
N LYS A 183 -3.78 -7.72 20.09
CA LYS A 183 -2.76 -6.69 20.26
C LYS A 183 -2.94 -5.57 19.22
N ALA A 184 -2.64 -4.34 19.61
CA ALA A 184 -2.41 -3.24 18.69
C ALA A 184 -1.05 -3.44 18.00
N LEU A 185 -1.06 -3.85 16.74
CA LEU A 185 0.16 -4.01 15.94
C LEU A 185 0.65 -2.64 15.46
N ASP A 186 1.97 -2.49 15.39
CA ASP A 186 2.58 -1.31 14.80
C ASP A 186 2.62 -1.37 13.26
N LEU A 187 2.87 -0.21 12.65
CA LEU A 187 2.92 -0.08 11.20
C LEU A 187 4.03 -0.94 10.58
N GLU A 188 5.19 -1.04 11.22
CA GLU A 188 6.33 -1.83 10.74
C GLU A 188 5.94 -3.30 10.61
N THR A 189 5.33 -3.87 11.67
CA THR A 189 4.83 -5.24 11.68
C THR A 189 3.78 -5.47 10.58
N ILE A 190 2.76 -4.59 10.48
CA ILE A 190 1.70 -4.70 9.48
C ILE A 190 2.28 -4.62 8.07
N SER A 191 3.10 -3.61 7.79
CA SER A 191 3.66 -3.37 6.45
C SER A 191 4.56 -4.51 6.00
N LYS A 192 5.38 -5.04 6.90
CA LYS A 192 6.29 -6.14 6.61
C LYS A 192 5.55 -7.45 6.34
N TRP A 193 4.50 -7.73 7.11
CA TRP A 193 3.89 -9.06 7.13
C TRP A 193 2.59 -9.17 6.33
N LYS A 194 2.03 -8.08 5.81
CA LYS A 194 0.76 -8.11 5.06
C LYS A 194 0.78 -9.04 3.83
N SER A 195 1.93 -9.22 3.18
CA SER A 195 2.08 -10.06 1.97
C SER A 195 2.67 -11.44 2.25
N TYR A 196 2.82 -11.82 3.52
CA TYR A 196 3.27 -13.15 3.92
C TYR A 196 2.19 -13.91 4.62
N LYS A 197 2.20 -15.23 4.52
CA LYS A 197 1.49 -16.09 5.49
C LYS A 197 2.03 -15.84 6.89
N VAL A 198 1.19 -16.04 7.90
CA VAL A 198 1.64 -15.91 9.29
C VAL A 198 2.53 -17.09 9.64
N LEU A 199 3.84 -16.90 9.50
CA LEU A 199 4.88 -17.90 9.78
C LEU A 199 5.22 -17.92 11.28
N ASP A 200 5.96 -18.97 11.69
CA ASP A 200 6.45 -19.09 13.07
C ASP A 200 7.46 -17.97 13.43
N SER A 201 8.10 -17.37 12.42
CA SER A 201 9.00 -16.23 12.57
C SER A 201 8.29 -14.89 12.76
N HIS A 202 6.94 -14.85 12.67
CA HIS A 202 6.19 -13.60 12.89
C HIS A 202 6.36 -13.15 14.34
N PRO A 203 6.81 -11.89 14.61
CA PRO A 203 7.15 -11.44 15.96
C PRO A 203 5.97 -11.48 16.93
N GLU A 204 4.76 -11.33 16.42
CA GLU A 204 3.53 -11.27 17.20
C GLU A 204 2.68 -12.54 17.09
N LYS A 205 3.23 -13.66 16.62
CA LYS A 205 2.53 -14.93 16.43
C LYS A 205 1.73 -15.35 17.68
N ALA A 206 2.28 -15.14 18.88
CA ALA A 206 1.63 -15.48 20.14
C ALA A 206 0.34 -14.65 20.42
N ASN A 207 0.15 -13.53 19.73
CA ASN A 207 -1.01 -12.68 19.86
C ASN A 207 -2.07 -12.92 18.77
N LEU A 208 -1.83 -13.86 17.85
CA LEU A 208 -2.77 -14.24 16.81
C LEU A 208 -3.92 -15.06 17.41
N VAL A 209 -5.14 -14.57 17.23
CA VAL A 209 -6.39 -15.14 17.77
C VAL A 209 -7.06 -16.04 16.75
N ALA A 210 -7.20 -15.56 15.50
CA ALA A 210 -7.81 -16.29 14.40
C ALA A 210 -7.12 -15.94 13.09
N TYR A 211 -7.04 -16.92 12.16
CA TYR A 211 -6.41 -16.75 10.86
C TYR A 211 -7.10 -17.62 9.80
N TYR A 212 -7.57 -16.98 8.72
CA TYR A 212 -8.25 -17.63 7.60
C TYR A 212 -7.49 -17.32 6.30
N ASP A 213 -6.83 -18.35 5.74
CA ASP A 213 -6.07 -18.27 4.48
C ASP A 213 -6.83 -18.85 3.27
N PHE A 214 -8.03 -19.37 3.49
CA PHE A 214 -8.94 -19.95 2.49
C PHE A 214 -8.37 -21.10 1.62
N GLN A 215 -7.22 -21.66 1.97
CA GLN A 215 -6.58 -22.70 1.15
C GLN A 215 -7.21 -24.10 1.34
N ASN A 216 -7.67 -24.42 2.55
CA ASN A 216 -8.14 -25.76 2.92
C ASN A 216 -9.62 -25.74 3.35
N VAL A 217 -10.49 -25.26 2.47
CA VAL A 217 -11.92 -25.14 2.76
C VAL A 217 -12.65 -26.44 2.46
N SER A 218 -13.46 -26.93 3.41
CA SER A 218 -14.45 -27.98 3.18
C SER A 218 -15.77 -27.38 2.67
N GLU A 219 -16.75 -28.19 2.26
CA GLU A 219 -17.97 -27.76 1.59
C GLU A 219 -18.67 -26.52 2.20
N THR A 220 -18.66 -26.38 3.54
CA THR A 220 -19.35 -25.28 4.24
C THR A 220 -18.49 -24.62 5.31
N THR A 221 -17.25 -25.08 5.51
CA THR A 221 -16.42 -24.65 6.65
C THR A 221 -15.06 -24.17 6.17
N VAL A 222 -14.69 -22.97 6.59
CA VAL A 222 -13.35 -22.39 6.45
C VAL A 222 -12.61 -22.65 7.77
N PRO A 223 -11.50 -23.38 7.76
CA PRO A 223 -10.75 -23.64 8.98
C PRO A 223 -10.12 -22.32 9.48
N ASP A 224 -10.18 -22.11 10.79
CA ASP A 224 -9.28 -21.19 11.47
C ASP A 224 -7.95 -21.89 11.70
N LEU A 225 -6.87 -21.37 11.18
CA LEU A 225 -5.54 -21.97 11.32
C LEU A 225 -5.00 -21.93 12.77
N GLN A 226 -5.64 -21.17 13.67
CA GLN A 226 -5.44 -21.23 15.12
C GLN A 226 -6.35 -22.27 15.79
N GLY A 227 -7.37 -22.77 15.08
CA GLY A 227 -8.22 -23.89 15.45
C GLY A 227 -9.39 -23.57 16.40
N ALA A 228 -9.51 -22.34 16.90
CA ALA A 228 -10.53 -21.99 17.88
C ALA A 228 -11.87 -21.55 17.25
N TYR A 229 -11.85 -20.96 16.06
CA TYR A 229 -12.98 -20.26 15.44
C TYR A 229 -13.20 -20.65 13.97
N PRO A 230 -13.53 -21.93 13.65
CA PRO A 230 -13.83 -22.29 12.27
C PRO A 230 -15.05 -21.49 11.78
N ALA A 231 -14.95 -20.97 10.55
CA ALA A 231 -15.99 -20.14 9.98
C ALA A 231 -16.94 -20.93 9.06
N THR A 232 -18.18 -20.47 8.91
CA THR A 232 -19.20 -21.12 8.08
C THR A 232 -19.84 -20.12 7.12
N PHE A 233 -20.14 -20.58 5.89
CA PHE A 233 -20.89 -19.79 4.94
C PHE A 233 -22.35 -19.64 5.37
N LYS A 234 -22.87 -18.40 5.35
CA LYS A 234 -24.29 -18.09 5.55
C LYS A 234 -24.99 -17.74 4.26
N THR A 235 -24.51 -18.27 3.15
CA THR A 235 -25.11 -18.12 1.82
C THR A 235 -24.61 -19.25 0.92
N THR A 236 -25.44 -19.63 -0.06
CA THR A 236 -25.05 -20.51 -1.17
C THR A 236 -24.40 -19.74 -2.32
N GLU A 237 -24.43 -18.40 -2.28
CA GLU A 237 -23.90 -17.49 -3.28
C GLU A 237 -22.46 -17.04 -2.96
N ALA A 238 -21.72 -17.85 -2.22
CA ALA A 238 -20.30 -17.67 -1.94
C ALA A 238 -19.50 -18.80 -2.55
N GLU A 239 -18.27 -18.49 -2.92
CA GLU A 239 -17.34 -19.47 -3.48
C GLU A 239 -15.92 -19.27 -2.94
N ILE A 240 -15.16 -20.35 -2.95
CA ILE A 240 -13.70 -20.28 -2.86
C ILE A 240 -13.18 -20.38 -4.28
N LYS A 241 -12.38 -19.40 -4.67
CA LYS A 241 -11.87 -19.29 -6.04
C LYS A 241 -10.38 -19.00 -6.06
N ASP A 242 -9.75 -19.38 -7.15
CA ASP A 242 -8.38 -18.96 -7.42
C ASP A 242 -8.32 -17.43 -7.63
N ILE A 243 -7.34 -16.81 -7.00
CA ILE A 243 -7.12 -15.36 -7.02
C ILE A 243 -5.69 -15.04 -7.47
N ASP A 244 -5.51 -13.83 -7.97
CA ASP A 244 -4.21 -13.31 -8.44
C ASP A 244 -3.39 -12.60 -7.36
N LEU A 245 -3.89 -12.56 -6.10
CA LEU A 245 -3.16 -12.01 -4.96
C LEU A 245 -1.91 -12.86 -4.66
N LYS A 246 -0.78 -12.19 -4.56
CA LYS A 246 0.50 -12.83 -4.25
C LYS A 246 0.75 -12.81 -2.74
N ILE A 247 0.73 -13.98 -2.12
CA ILE A 247 1.12 -14.20 -0.72
C ILE A 247 2.34 -15.11 -0.68
N PHE A 248 3.32 -14.78 0.14
CA PHE A 248 4.59 -15.49 0.22
C PHE A 248 4.62 -16.44 1.44
N GLU A 249 5.19 -17.63 1.25
CA GLU A 249 5.33 -18.66 2.31
C GLU A 249 6.60 -18.52 3.13
N GLU A 250 7.56 -17.74 2.66
CA GLU A 250 8.84 -17.52 3.35
C GLU A 250 9.19 -16.04 3.34
N VAL A 251 9.83 -15.59 4.42
CA VAL A 251 10.38 -14.24 4.48
C VAL A 251 11.61 -14.18 3.59
N GLY A 252 11.43 -13.65 2.40
CA GLY A 252 12.50 -13.37 1.46
C GLY A 252 13.01 -11.93 1.57
N GLU A 253 14.16 -11.66 0.99
CA GLU A 253 14.60 -10.28 0.77
C GLU A 253 13.84 -9.67 -0.41
N MET A 254 13.44 -8.41 -0.27
CA MET A 254 12.92 -7.66 -1.41
C MET A 254 14.06 -7.42 -2.39
N THR A 255 13.83 -7.75 -3.66
CA THR A 255 14.78 -7.55 -4.74
C THR A 255 14.18 -6.69 -5.85
N ILE A 256 15.04 -6.01 -6.60
CA ILE A 256 14.62 -5.25 -7.77
C ILE A 256 14.53 -6.23 -8.96
N GLU A 257 13.33 -6.37 -9.50
CA GLU A 257 13.11 -7.14 -10.74
C GLU A 257 13.46 -6.31 -11.97
N SER A 258 13.05 -5.03 -11.97
CA SER A 258 13.41 -4.08 -13.03
C SER A 258 13.37 -2.64 -12.52
N ALA A 259 14.12 -1.76 -13.16
CA ALA A 259 14.04 -0.33 -12.96
C ALA A 259 14.20 0.36 -14.32
N MET A 260 13.25 1.21 -14.69
CA MET A 260 13.17 1.85 -16.00
C MET A 260 12.95 3.35 -15.87
N VAL A 261 13.66 4.15 -16.68
CA VAL A 261 13.43 5.59 -16.75
C VAL A 261 12.72 5.94 -18.06
N SER A 262 11.75 6.82 -17.95
CA SER A 262 11.07 7.45 -19.08
C SER A 262 11.06 8.96 -18.92
N GLN A 263 10.98 9.69 -20.03
CA GLN A 263 10.93 11.15 -20.05
C GLN A 263 9.63 11.63 -20.70
N LYS A 264 9.03 12.66 -20.14
CA LYS A 264 7.94 13.39 -20.78
C LYS A 264 8.46 14.26 -21.90
N THR A 265 7.67 14.36 -22.95
CA THR A 265 7.91 15.23 -24.13
C THR A 265 6.77 16.24 -24.26
N GLY A 266 6.94 17.25 -25.08
CA GLY A 266 5.95 18.29 -25.33
C GLY A 266 6.33 19.64 -24.72
N ASN A 267 5.36 20.39 -24.27
CA ASN A 267 5.59 21.74 -23.71
C ASN A 267 5.71 21.69 -22.18
N ALA A 268 6.61 22.52 -21.66
CA ALA A 268 6.82 22.80 -20.25
C ALA A 268 6.52 24.30 -20.01
N TYR A 269 5.47 24.61 -19.28
CA TYR A 269 5.04 26.00 -19.09
C TYR A 269 5.65 26.61 -17.82
N ALA A 270 6.22 27.83 -17.95
CA ALA A 270 6.95 28.49 -16.87
C ALA A 270 6.11 28.78 -15.61
N LYS A 271 4.78 28.74 -15.70
CA LYS A 271 3.86 28.96 -14.58
C LYS A 271 3.48 27.65 -13.84
N GLU A 272 3.79 26.48 -14.40
CA GLU A 272 3.48 25.19 -13.76
C GLU A 272 4.37 24.97 -12.54
N GLU A 273 3.78 24.54 -11.45
CA GLU A 273 4.52 24.30 -10.20
C GLU A 273 5.32 23.00 -10.24
N ASN A 274 4.80 21.97 -10.92
CA ASN A 274 5.39 20.65 -11.02
C ASN A 274 5.38 20.15 -12.47
N ILE A 275 6.41 20.52 -13.21
CA ILE A 275 6.61 20.01 -14.57
C ILE A 275 7.27 18.63 -14.43
N GLU A 276 6.50 17.56 -14.58
CA GLU A 276 7.03 16.21 -14.52
C GLU A 276 7.98 15.96 -15.70
N LEU A 277 9.26 15.81 -15.44
CA LEU A 277 10.29 15.62 -16.48
C LEU A 277 10.60 14.14 -16.67
N LEU A 278 10.98 13.44 -15.58
CA LEU A 278 11.35 12.02 -15.63
C LEU A 278 10.45 11.22 -14.73
N THR A 279 10.12 10.01 -15.20
CA THR A 279 9.44 8.99 -14.40
C THR A 279 10.38 7.79 -14.26
N LEU A 280 10.75 7.47 -13.02
CA LEU A 280 11.45 6.24 -12.67
C LEU A 280 10.43 5.23 -12.16
N LYS A 281 10.30 4.10 -12.85
CA LYS A 281 9.52 2.95 -12.42
C LYS A 281 10.47 1.89 -11.87
N ILE A 282 10.26 1.46 -10.63
CA ILE A 282 10.97 0.34 -10.00
C ILE A 282 9.96 -0.76 -9.74
N ASN A 283 10.17 -1.95 -10.31
CA ASN A 283 9.38 -3.13 -9.98
C ASN A 283 10.16 -4.01 -9.01
N THR A 284 9.52 -4.39 -7.91
CA THR A 284 10.11 -5.19 -6.84
C THR A 284 9.38 -6.52 -6.68
N VAL A 285 10.11 -7.55 -6.29
CA VAL A 285 9.59 -8.87 -5.95
C VAL A 285 10.17 -9.31 -4.61
N GLY A 286 9.51 -10.30 -4.00
CA GLY A 286 9.87 -10.71 -2.67
C GLY A 286 9.31 -9.73 -1.64
N ALA A 287 9.66 -9.93 -0.39
CA ALA A 287 9.19 -9.07 0.68
C ALA A 287 10.28 -8.88 1.72
N GLY A 288 10.39 -7.70 2.23
CA GLY A 288 11.42 -7.21 3.12
C GLY A 288 11.44 -5.69 3.02
N GLU A 289 12.25 -5.07 3.83
CA GLU A 289 12.43 -3.63 3.75
C GLU A 289 13.53 -3.28 2.74
N LEU A 290 13.16 -2.67 1.65
CA LEU A 290 14.07 -2.05 0.70
C LEU A 290 13.57 -0.64 0.42
N SER A 291 14.48 0.33 0.41
CA SER A 291 14.14 1.73 0.10
C SER A 291 15.09 2.26 -0.95
N LEU A 292 14.60 3.14 -1.81
CA LEU A 292 15.46 3.96 -2.65
C LEU A 292 16.09 5.04 -1.77
N SER A 293 17.40 4.97 -1.56
CA SER A 293 18.14 5.89 -0.67
C SER A 293 18.82 7.03 -1.40
N GLY A 294 18.92 6.96 -2.73
CA GLY A 294 19.50 8.01 -3.54
C GLY A 294 19.43 7.69 -5.03
N LEU A 295 19.62 8.71 -5.83
CA LEU A 295 19.75 8.59 -7.28
C LEU A 295 20.69 9.66 -7.84
N ASP A 296 21.38 9.33 -8.94
CA ASP A 296 22.17 10.28 -9.69
C ASP A 296 21.32 10.83 -10.83
N ILE A 297 21.04 12.14 -10.78
CA ILE A 297 20.34 12.88 -11.84
C ILE A 297 21.32 13.74 -12.61
N SER A 298 21.20 13.75 -13.92
CA SER A 298 21.82 14.73 -14.82
C SER A 298 20.77 15.46 -15.62
N LEU A 299 21.01 16.72 -15.89
CA LEU A 299 20.20 17.57 -16.77
C LEU A 299 20.94 17.94 -18.06
N ASP A 300 21.91 17.09 -18.46
CA ASP A 300 22.62 17.27 -19.73
C ASP A 300 21.60 17.19 -20.89
N GLY A 301 21.71 18.13 -21.83
CA GLY A 301 20.72 18.32 -22.90
C GLY A 301 19.78 19.50 -22.65
N THR A 302 19.61 19.94 -21.40
CA THR A 302 18.87 21.15 -21.08
C THR A 302 19.60 22.38 -21.59
N THR A 303 18.93 23.24 -22.38
CA THR A 303 19.55 24.38 -23.05
C THR A 303 20.18 25.38 -22.06
N LYS A 304 19.51 25.64 -20.93
CA LYS A 304 19.95 26.66 -19.97
C LYS A 304 19.52 26.29 -18.54
N LEU A 305 20.44 25.68 -17.80
CA LEU A 305 20.19 25.25 -16.43
C LEU A 305 19.74 26.36 -15.47
N THR A 306 20.14 27.62 -15.77
CA THR A 306 19.76 28.77 -14.95
C THR A 306 18.28 29.15 -15.07
N ASP A 307 17.55 28.59 -16.03
CA ASP A 307 16.09 28.76 -16.16
C ASP A 307 15.31 27.90 -15.18
N ILE A 308 15.95 26.87 -14.57
CA ILE A 308 15.38 26.03 -13.57
C ILE A 308 15.45 26.70 -12.20
N ALA A 309 14.32 26.78 -11.50
CA ALA A 309 14.22 27.30 -10.14
C ALA A 309 14.50 26.20 -9.10
N SER A 310 13.91 24.99 -9.28
CA SER A 310 14.09 23.87 -8.39
C SER A 310 13.82 22.54 -9.09
N ILE A 311 14.33 21.46 -8.46
CA ILE A 311 14.08 20.08 -8.85
C ILE A 311 13.55 19.37 -7.60
N ASN A 312 12.46 18.65 -7.74
CA ASN A 312 11.88 17.81 -6.69
C ASN A 312 11.71 16.39 -7.18
N VAL A 313 11.85 15.44 -6.28
CA VAL A 313 11.55 14.03 -6.52
C VAL A 313 10.35 13.65 -5.66
N TYR A 314 9.30 13.18 -6.30
CA TYR A 314 8.09 12.71 -5.64
C TYR A 314 8.05 11.20 -5.66
N TYR A 315 7.67 10.59 -4.54
CA TYR A 315 7.22 9.22 -4.52
C TYR A 315 5.71 9.20 -4.74
N ALA A 316 5.27 8.49 -5.76
CA ALA A 316 3.87 8.44 -6.19
C ALA A 316 3.24 7.03 -6.01
N GLY A 317 3.86 6.18 -5.16
CA GLY A 317 3.38 4.82 -4.93
C GLY A 317 3.31 4.02 -6.22
N ASP A 318 2.17 3.45 -6.52
CA ASP A 318 1.88 2.68 -7.75
C ASP A 318 1.38 3.54 -8.92
N LYS A 319 1.34 4.86 -8.79
CA LYS A 319 0.85 5.81 -9.81
C LYS A 319 2.00 6.37 -10.64
N ALA A 320 1.84 6.37 -11.96
CA ALA A 320 2.86 6.87 -12.91
C ALA A 320 2.85 8.41 -13.09
N GLN A 321 2.24 9.15 -12.17
CA GLN A 321 2.12 10.60 -12.19
C GLN A 321 1.99 11.15 -10.77
N ILE A 322 2.26 12.44 -10.57
CA ILE A 322 2.03 13.11 -9.29
C ILE A 322 0.52 13.21 -9.03
N THR A 323 0.11 12.82 -7.82
CA THR A 323 -1.26 12.90 -7.31
C THR A 323 -1.26 13.63 -5.97
N ASP A 324 -2.43 13.91 -5.41
CA ASP A 324 -2.55 14.50 -4.08
C ASP A 324 -1.98 13.61 -2.96
N GLU A 325 -1.78 12.31 -3.24
CA GLU A 325 -1.17 11.33 -2.34
C GLU A 325 0.36 11.25 -2.47
N SER A 326 0.93 11.89 -3.50
CA SER A 326 2.37 11.89 -3.72
C SER A 326 3.05 12.84 -2.76
N PHE A 327 4.22 12.46 -2.26
CA PHE A 327 5.00 13.30 -1.35
C PHE A 327 6.43 13.46 -1.82
N THR A 328 7.02 14.61 -1.43
CA THR A 328 8.38 14.99 -1.83
C THR A 328 9.41 14.17 -1.06
N MET A 329 10.34 13.55 -1.78
CA MET A 329 11.41 12.72 -1.22
C MET A 329 12.69 13.49 -0.87
N ASN A 330 12.87 14.70 -1.38
CA ASN A 330 14.05 15.51 -1.11
C ASN A 330 13.77 16.56 -0.02
N TYR A 331 14.63 16.60 0.98
CA TYR A 331 14.50 17.52 2.13
C TYR A 331 14.54 19.01 1.75
N GLN A 332 15.24 19.34 0.68
CA GLN A 332 15.28 20.66 0.10
C GLN A 332 15.21 20.57 -1.42
N ALA A 333 14.50 21.51 -2.01
CA ALA A 333 14.48 21.63 -3.47
C ALA A 333 15.92 21.74 -3.99
N LEU A 334 16.27 20.83 -4.90
CA LEU A 334 17.60 20.81 -5.48
C LEU A 334 17.83 21.99 -6.37
N ARG A 335 19.06 22.43 -6.44
CA ARG A 335 19.50 23.38 -7.46
C ARG A 335 20.00 22.63 -8.69
N PRO A 336 19.86 23.21 -9.88
CA PRO A 336 20.39 22.62 -11.10
C PRO A 336 21.87 22.27 -10.95
N GLY A 337 22.19 21.04 -11.28
CA GLY A 337 23.54 20.49 -11.21
C GLY A 337 23.51 18.98 -11.44
N ASN A 338 24.66 18.41 -11.77
CA ASN A 338 24.83 16.97 -11.91
C ASN A 338 25.35 16.41 -10.60
N GLY A 339 24.79 15.29 -10.12
CA GLY A 339 25.32 14.66 -8.93
C GLY A 339 24.31 13.78 -8.22
N LYS A 340 24.82 13.08 -7.21
CA LYS A 340 24.00 12.21 -6.37
C LYS A 340 23.03 13.01 -5.56
N LEU A 341 21.74 12.64 -5.64
CA LEU A 341 20.69 13.12 -4.80
C LEU A 341 20.41 12.11 -3.69
N GLU A 342 20.46 12.53 -2.43
CA GLU A 342 19.99 11.72 -1.32
C GLU A 342 18.49 11.95 -1.11
N LEU A 343 17.72 10.86 -1.18
CA LEU A 343 16.28 10.88 -0.94
C LEU A 343 16.01 10.67 0.55
N ARG A 344 15.14 11.49 1.11
CA ARG A 344 14.65 11.37 2.49
C ARG A 344 13.18 11.72 2.52
N ASP A 345 12.42 10.97 3.31
CA ASP A 345 11.05 11.31 3.62
C ASP A 345 11.03 12.50 4.61
N GLU A 346 10.34 13.57 4.27
CA GLU A 346 10.21 14.76 5.13
C GLU A 346 9.39 14.46 6.40
N VAL A 347 8.44 13.53 6.33
CA VAL A 347 7.50 13.24 7.43
C VAL A 347 8.11 12.29 8.46
N ASN A 348 8.90 11.31 8.03
CA ASN A 348 9.36 10.21 8.88
C ASN A 348 10.88 10.19 9.13
N ALA A 349 11.66 11.19 8.75
CA ALA A 349 13.12 11.17 8.86
C ALA A 349 13.79 9.83 8.45
N GLY A 350 13.01 8.94 7.86
CA GLY A 350 13.32 7.58 7.44
C GLY A 350 13.32 7.45 5.93
N LYS A 351 13.66 6.28 5.45
CA LYS A 351 13.66 5.92 4.04
C LYS A 351 12.27 5.39 3.69
N GLN A 352 11.67 5.88 2.61
CA GLN A 352 10.41 5.33 2.11
C GLN A 352 10.63 3.88 1.67
N ALA A 353 9.94 2.94 2.31
CA ALA A 353 9.96 1.55 1.90
C ALA A 353 9.26 1.39 0.54
N LEU A 354 9.86 0.60 -0.33
CA LEU A 354 9.25 0.22 -1.60
C LEU A 354 8.10 -0.75 -1.35
N LEU A 355 7.04 -0.59 -2.11
CA LEU A 355 5.94 -1.56 -2.17
C LEU A 355 6.36 -2.78 -3.00
N VAL A 356 5.79 -3.95 -2.74
CA VAL A 356 5.92 -5.09 -3.66
C VAL A 356 5.20 -4.76 -4.96
N GLY A 357 5.87 -4.95 -6.09
CA GLY A 357 5.37 -4.57 -7.40
C GLY A 357 5.88 -3.20 -7.86
N ASN A 358 5.03 -2.41 -8.49
CA ASN A 358 5.45 -1.15 -9.11
C ASN A 358 5.55 -0.01 -8.08
N ASN A 359 6.64 0.73 -8.18
CA ASN A 359 6.92 1.94 -7.43
C ASN A 359 7.33 3.03 -8.41
N PHE A 360 6.70 4.19 -8.32
CA PHE A 360 6.99 5.31 -9.21
C PHE A 360 7.60 6.49 -8.43
N PHE A 361 8.69 7.01 -8.98
CA PHE A 361 9.35 8.24 -8.54
C PHE A 361 9.33 9.23 -9.70
N ILE A 362 8.85 10.43 -9.44
CA ILE A 362 8.69 11.47 -10.45
C ILE A 362 9.68 12.59 -10.16
N VAL A 363 10.57 12.87 -11.11
CA VAL A 363 11.43 14.06 -11.07
C VAL A 363 10.67 15.21 -11.70
N ALA A 364 10.30 16.18 -10.87
CA ALA A 364 9.58 17.35 -11.31
C ALA A 364 10.47 18.60 -11.26
N ILE A 365 10.31 19.45 -12.27
CA ILE A 365 11.04 20.71 -12.46
C ILE A 365 10.10 21.87 -12.20
N ARG A 366 10.59 22.89 -11.51
CA ARG A 366 9.97 24.20 -11.47
C ARG A 366 10.83 25.17 -12.27
N LEU A 367 10.24 25.85 -13.22
CA LEU A 367 10.91 26.89 -14.00
C LEU A 367 10.84 28.26 -13.32
N LYS A 368 11.81 29.12 -13.62
CA LYS A 368 11.71 30.54 -13.29
C LYS A 368 10.69 31.22 -14.19
N PRO A 369 9.97 32.24 -13.71
CA PRO A 369 9.06 33.02 -14.54
C PRO A 369 9.75 33.68 -15.75
N THR A 370 11.07 33.80 -15.69
CA THR A 370 11.92 34.42 -16.75
C THR A 370 12.61 33.35 -17.61
N ALA A 371 12.18 32.07 -17.55
CA ALA A 371 12.76 31.02 -18.35
C ALA A 371 12.67 31.32 -19.85
N THR A 372 13.66 30.90 -20.60
CA THR A 372 13.81 31.23 -22.02
C THR A 372 12.82 30.43 -22.87
N ASP A 373 11.89 31.12 -23.53
CA ASP A 373 10.94 30.47 -24.45
C ASP A 373 11.68 29.75 -25.61
N GLY A 374 11.22 28.58 -25.96
CA GLY A 374 11.84 27.69 -26.95
C GLY A 374 13.08 26.94 -26.44
N GLY A 375 13.50 27.17 -25.19
CA GLY A 375 14.54 26.38 -24.55
C GLY A 375 14.11 24.90 -24.36
N LYS A 376 15.07 23.99 -24.22
CA LYS A 376 14.82 22.56 -23.99
C LYS A 376 15.04 22.20 -22.53
N LEU A 377 14.21 21.30 -22.02
CA LEU A 377 14.41 20.55 -20.79
C LEU A 377 14.69 19.10 -21.14
N ASP A 378 15.79 18.59 -20.62
CA ASP A 378 16.21 17.20 -20.81
C ASP A 378 16.78 16.66 -19.50
N GLY A 379 16.69 15.35 -19.29
CA GLY A 379 17.15 14.74 -18.03
C GLY A 379 17.48 13.27 -18.15
N GLN A 380 18.26 12.79 -17.18
CA GLN A 380 18.74 11.42 -17.09
C GLN A 380 18.75 10.99 -15.63
N ILE A 381 18.53 9.69 -15.37
CA ILE A 381 18.81 9.03 -14.10
C ILE A 381 19.83 7.93 -14.38
N THR A 382 21.05 8.11 -13.96
CA THR A 382 22.16 7.23 -14.35
C THR A 382 22.45 6.14 -13.33
N LYS A 383 22.05 6.34 -12.06
CA LYS A 383 22.30 5.36 -11.00
C LYS A 383 21.29 5.48 -9.88
N LEU A 384 20.91 4.34 -9.32
CA LEU A 384 20.01 4.20 -8.18
C LEU A 384 20.79 3.58 -7.00
N TYR A 385 20.51 4.04 -5.79
CA TYR A 385 21.12 3.55 -4.54
C TYR A 385 20.01 3.08 -3.60
N PHE A 386 20.23 1.95 -2.94
CA PHE A 386 19.25 1.33 -2.05
C PHE A 386 19.73 1.25 -0.59
N SER A 387 18.79 1.08 0.32
CA SER A 387 19.07 1.02 1.77
C SER A 387 19.95 -0.14 2.19
N ASN A 388 19.99 -1.22 1.42
CA ASN A 388 20.85 -2.38 1.64
C ASN A 388 22.29 -2.19 1.16
N GLY A 389 22.65 -0.99 0.69
CA GLY A 389 23.98 -0.66 0.15
C GLY A 389 24.18 -1.00 -1.32
N ASN A 390 23.24 -1.68 -1.95
CA ASN A 390 23.32 -2.00 -3.37
C ASN A 390 23.05 -0.76 -4.23
N SER A 391 23.56 -0.81 -5.48
CA SER A 391 23.25 0.19 -6.48
C SER A 391 23.12 -0.47 -7.86
N ILE A 392 22.24 0.09 -8.70
CA ILE A 392 22.02 -0.38 -10.06
C ILE A 392 21.97 0.79 -11.04
N THR A 393 22.26 0.51 -12.32
CA THR A 393 21.93 1.40 -13.43
C THR A 393 20.54 1.02 -13.92
N PRO A 394 19.56 1.95 -13.99
CA PRO A 394 18.25 1.61 -14.51
C PRO A 394 18.30 1.32 -16.00
N GLU A 395 17.28 0.65 -16.51
CA GLU A 395 17.06 0.52 -17.95
C GLU A 395 16.71 1.90 -18.51
N ASN A 396 17.23 2.18 -19.73
CA ASN A 396 17.04 3.46 -20.41
C ASN A 396 17.40 4.68 -19.53
N PRO A 397 18.64 4.73 -18.99
CA PRO A 397 19.05 5.78 -18.05
C PRO A 397 19.02 7.19 -18.65
N ASN A 398 19.10 7.29 -19.97
CA ASN A 398 19.01 8.51 -20.76
C ASN A 398 17.88 8.34 -21.80
N PRO A 399 16.61 8.59 -21.42
CA PRO A 399 15.48 8.43 -22.31
C PRO A 399 15.54 9.42 -23.46
N ASN A 400 15.11 9.00 -24.65
CA ASN A 400 15.01 9.89 -25.81
C ASN A 400 13.87 10.90 -25.64
N GLY A 401 14.10 12.12 -26.07
CA GLY A 401 13.13 13.20 -26.09
C GLY A 401 13.56 14.38 -25.22
N ASP A 402 12.84 15.45 -25.37
CA ASP A 402 12.97 16.66 -24.54
C ASP A 402 11.61 17.35 -24.42
N MET A 403 11.48 18.26 -23.45
CA MET A 403 10.36 19.18 -23.37
C MET A 403 10.79 20.57 -23.86
N THR A 404 9.88 21.28 -24.53
CA THR A 404 10.13 22.66 -24.97
C THR A 404 9.56 23.63 -23.96
N ILE A 405 10.39 24.53 -23.42
CA ILE A 405 9.95 25.59 -22.51
C ILE A 405 9.03 26.54 -23.25
N ARG A 406 7.90 26.89 -22.65
CA ARG A 406 6.93 27.86 -23.14
C ARG A 406 6.60 28.87 -22.08
N GLN A 407 6.58 30.15 -22.51
CA GLN A 407 5.98 31.22 -21.75
C GLN A 407 4.48 31.27 -22.07
N ILE A 408 3.63 31.29 -21.05
CA ILE A 408 2.20 31.58 -21.24
C ILE A 408 2.08 33.08 -21.47
N ASN A 409 1.68 33.48 -22.67
CA ASN A 409 1.32 34.87 -22.94
C ASN A 409 -0.07 35.17 -22.35
N GLU A 410 -0.28 36.36 -21.83
CA GLU A 410 -1.58 36.76 -21.21
C GLU A 410 -2.78 36.63 -22.18
N LEU A 411 -2.53 36.52 -23.48
CA LEU A 411 -3.57 36.27 -24.48
C LEU A 411 -4.08 34.81 -24.54
N ASP A 412 -3.32 33.88 -23.98
CA ASP A 412 -3.70 32.46 -23.97
C ASP A 412 -4.57 32.13 -22.72
N GLU A 413 -4.57 32.99 -21.68
CA GLU A 413 -5.41 32.81 -20.48
C GLU A 413 -6.93 33.00 -20.76
N ALA A 414 -7.29 33.62 -21.87
CA ALA A 414 -8.70 33.85 -22.28
C ALA A 414 -9.31 32.61 -23.03
N ALA A 415 -8.55 31.60 -23.27
CA ALA A 415 -8.96 30.41 -24.05
C ALA A 415 -9.12 29.11 -23.21
N TYR A 416 -8.97 29.19 -21.87
CA TYR A 416 -9.19 28.07 -20.96
C TYR A 416 -10.32 28.34 -19.97
#